data_1a67235ee6277d90d0f411585acd25ca
#
_entry.id   1a67235ee6277d90d0f411585acd25ca
#
_cell.length_a   1.000
_cell.length_b   1.000
_cell.length_c   1.000
_cell.angle_alpha   90.00
_cell.angle_beta   90.00
_cell.angle_gamma   90.00
#
_symmetry.space_group_name_H-M   'P 1'
#
loop_
_entity.id
_entity.type
_entity.pdbx_description
1 polymer ?
#
loop_
_entity_poly.entity_id
_entity_poly.type
_entity_poly.pdbx_seq_one_letter_code
_entity_poly.pdbx_strand_id
1 'polypeptide(L)'
;MQIKNTANKEEINKFDKLANEWWDPKGKFAPLHKFNPVRQEYLINKISKHFNICLNNQKPFDRLDILDVGCGGGLLCEPLSRLGGNVTGIDAANTNIEVAKIHMKKSNLNINYLNKKPEDILDKKFDVILCMEIIEHVEDVNFFVESCIKLLKNNGLIFFATLNKTFKSFALAIVGAEYVLRWLPIGTHNWKKFMSPNEIINKVSKYYLTHVETRGVIFNPFKNKWKLSDDINVNYMCYFKKN
;
A
#
# COMPACT_ATOMS: atom_id res chain seq x y z
N MET A 1 16.15 11.28 -24.82
CA MET A 1 16.01 11.14 -23.35
C MET A 1 14.74 10.32 -23.09
N GLN A 2 14.83 9.09 -22.62
CA GLN A 2 13.61 8.33 -22.26
C GLN A 2 12.96 9.03 -21.06
N ILE A 3 11.68 9.38 -21.19
CA ILE A 3 10.92 9.95 -20.08
C ILE A 3 10.78 8.84 -19.04
N LYS A 4 11.40 9.02 -17.87
CA LYS A 4 11.24 8.09 -16.74
C LYS A 4 9.77 8.04 -16.33
N ASN A 5 9.24 6.83 -16.16
CA ASN A 5 7.85 6.60 -15.81
C ASN A 5 7.76 5.47 -14.78
N THR A 6 6.99 5.67 -13.72
CA THR A 6 6.75 4.63 -12.70
C THR A 6 5.64 3.66 -13.09
N ALA A 7 4.73 4.06 -13.99
CA ALA A 7 3.55 3.26 -14.33
C ALA A 7 3.83 2.24 -15.43
N ASN A 8 3.36 1.00 -15.22
CA ASN A 8 3.32 -0.06 -16.23
C ASN A 8 1.92 -0.11 -16.86
N LYS A 9 1.83 0.09 -18.18
CA LYS A 9 0.55 0.14 -18.90
C LYS A 9 -0.25 -1.16 -18.85
N GLU A 10 0.44 -2.31 -18.86
CA GLU A 10 -0.24 -3.62 -18.81
C GLU A 10 -0.87 -3.85 -17.42
N GLU A 11 -0.16 -3.47 -16.35
CA GLU A 11 -0.68 -3.53 -15.00
C GLU A 11 -1.87 -2.58 -14.81
N ILE A 12 -1.80 -1.34 -15.32
CA ILE A 12 -2.93 -0.39 -15.29
C ILE A 12 -4.16 -1.02 -15.94
N ASN A 13 -4.04 -1.54 -17.16
CA ASN A 13 -5.15 -2.15 -17.90
C ASN A 13 -5.74 -3.37 -17.17
N LYS A 14 -4.92 -4.12 -16.43
CA LYS A 14 -5.34 -5.26 -15.62
C LYS A 14 -6.22 -4.80 -14.45
N PHE A 15 -5.78 -3.79 -13.71
CA PHE A 15 -6.54 -3.25 -12.59
C PHE A 15 -7.78 -2.49 -13.02
N ASP A 16 -7.76 -1.79 -14.14
CA ASP A 16 -8.95 -1.13 -14.72
C ASP A 16 -10.11 -2.10 -14.94
N LYS A 17 -9.83 -3.31 -15.43
CA LYS A 17 -10.85 -4.35 -15.65
C LYS A 17 -11.49 -4.87 -14.38
N LEU A 18 -10.81 -4.74 -13.25
CA LEU A 18 -11.23 -5.23 -11.95
C LEU A 18 -11.86 -4.13 -11.06
N ALA A 19 -11.81 -2.87 -11.48
CA ALA A 19 -12.12 -1.72 -10.65
C ALA A 19 -13.48 -1.79 -9.96
N ASN A 20 -14.52 -2.27 -10.64
CA ASN A 20 -15.86 -2.35 -10.09
C ASN A 20 -16.00 -3.38 -8.93
N GLU A 21 -15.03 -4.26 -8.75
CA GLU A 21 -15.04 -5.29 -7.70
C GLU A 21 -14.34 -4.85 -6.40
N TRP A 22 -13.71 -3.64 -6.36
CA TRP A 22 -12.93 -3.18 -5.20
C TRP A 22 -13.67 -3.28 -3.87
N TRP A 23 -14.96 -2.98 -3.84
CA TRP A 23 -15.77 -2.94 -2.63
C TRP A 23 -16.67 -4.16 -2.47
N ASP A 24 -16.57 -5.16 -3.32
CA ASP A 24 -17.24 -6.44 -3.13
C ASP A 24 -16.40 -7.37 -2.22
N PRO A 25 -16.82 -7.60 -0.95
CA PRO A 25 -16.08 -8.45 -0.02
C PRO A 25 -16.08 -9.93 -0.41
N LYS A 26 -16.85 -10.31 -1.44
CA LYS A 26 -16.91 -11.68 -2.00
C LYS A 26 -16.31 -11.75 -3.40
N GLY A 27 -15.95 -10.62 -4.00
CA GLY A 27 -15.33 -10.50 -5.33
C GLY A 27 -13.84 -10.84 -5.32
N LYS A 28 -13.16 -10.46 -6.39
CA LYS A 28 -11.73 -10.76 -6.61
C LYS A 28 -10.81 -10.08 -5.57
N PHE A 29 -11.27 -9.02 -4.92
CA PHE A 29 -10.54 -8.34 -3.84
C PHE A 29 -10.91 -8.85 -2.43
N ALA A 30 -11.70 -9.93 -2.31
CA ALA A 30 -12.02 -10.55 -1.02
C ALA A 30 -10.77 -10.86 -0.14
N PRO A 31 -9.63 -11.32 -0.70
CA PRO A 31 -8.40 -11.50 0.08
C PRO A 31 -7.89 -10.19 0.70
N LEU A 32 -7.97 -9.06 -0.02
CA LEU A 32 -7.57 -7.75 0.50
C LEU A 32 -8.50 -7.28 1.62
N HIS A 33 -9.81 -7.50 1.50
CA HIS A 33 -10.76 -7.19 2.58
C HIS A 33 -10.44 -7.94 3.86
N LYS A 34 -10.01 -9.20 3.77
CA LYS A 34 -9.57 -10.00 4.92
C LYS A 34 -8.20 -9.58 5.45
N PHE A 35 -7.34 -9.07 4.60
CA PHE A 35 -5.98 -8.66 4.94
C PHE A 35 -5.93 -7.24 5.54
N ASN A 36 -6.79 -6.33 5.08
CA ASN A 36 -6.77 -4.92 5.47
C ASN A 36 -6.87 -4.66 6.99
N PRO A 37 -7.67 -5.37 7.79
CA PRO A 37 -7.73 -5.10 9.22
C PRO A 37 -6.36 -5.16 9.93
N VAL A 38 -5.51 -6.14 9.61
CA VAL A 38 -4.18 -6.26 10.21
C VAL A 38 -3.24 -5.17 9.70
N ARG A 39 -3.36 -4.76 8.43
CA ARG A 39 -2.59 -3.64 7.88
C ARG A 39 -2.98 -2.32 8.55
N GLN A 40 -4.27 -2.06 8.67
CA GLN A 40 -4.79 -0.86 9.33
C GLN A 40 -4.33 -0.77 10.78
N GLU A 41 -4.47 -1.85 11.55
CA GLU A 41 -3.99 -1.91 12.94
C GLU A 41 -2.49 -1.59 13.03
N TYR A 42 -1.68 -2.21 12.17
CA TYR A 42 -0.25 -1.95 12.12
C TYR A 42 0.07 -0.49 11.81
N LEU A 43 -0.50 0.07 10.74
CA LEU A 43 -0.29 1.44 10.32
C LEU A 43 -0.71 2.44 11.41
N ILE A 44 -1.93 2.30 11.94
CA ILE A 44 -2.47 3.18 12.98
C ILE A 44 -1.57 3.18 14.20
N ASN A 45 -1.16 2.01 14.68
CA ASN A 45 -0.29 1.89 15.86
C ASN A 45 1.09 2.52 15.64
N LYS A 46 1.73 2.30 14.45
CA LYS A 46 3.06 2.85 14.17
C LYS A 46 3.02 4.37 13.97
N ILE A 47 2.03 4.87 13.25
CA ILE A 47 1.80 6.31 13.03
C ILE A 47 1.54 6.99 14.37
N SER A 48 0.61 6.47 15.18
CA SER A 48 0.26 7.06 16.48
C SER A 48 1.45 7.11 17.41
N LYS A 49 2.22 6.04 17.49
CA LYS A 49 3.43 5.98 18.32
C LYS A 49 4.48 7.01 17.88
N HIS A 50 4.70 7.15 16.55
CA HIS A 50 5.70 8.04 16.02
C HIS A 50 5.37 9.52 16.24
N PHE A 51 4.12 9.91 15.98
CA PHE A 51 3.66 11.29 16.14
C PHE A 51 3.11 11.60 17.53
N ASN A 52 3.25 10.68 18.49
CA ASN A 52 2.76 10.80 19.88
C ASN A 52 1.25 11.17 19.95
N ILE A 53 0.44 10.44 19.18
CA ILE A 53 -0.99 10.69 19.03
C ILE A 53 -1.79 9.79 19.96
N CYS A 54 -2.72 10.40 20.74
CA CYS A 54 -3.68 9.68 21.57
C CYS A 54 -4.87 9.21 20.71
N LEU A 55 -5.02 7.89 20.54
CA LEU A 55 -6.09 7.29 19.74
C LEU A 55 -7.50 7.44 20.35
N ASN A 56 -7.61 7.85 21.62
CA ASN A 56 -8.91 8.08 22.26
C ASN A 56 -9.55 9.40 21.82
N ASN A 57 -8.85 10.26 21.09
CA ASN A 57 -9.42 11.47 20.52
C ASN A 57 -10.41 11.13 19.40
N GLN A 58 -11.42 11.98 19.20
CA GLN A 58 -12.45 11.76 18.17
C GLN A 58 -11.87 11.74 16.74
N LYS A 59 -10.85 12.56 16.46
CA LYS A 59 -10.13 12.63 15.19
C LYS A 59 -8.62 12.64 15.44
N PRO A 60 -8.05 11.48 15.79
CA PRO A 60 -6.65 11.43 16.24
C PRO A 60 -5.64 11.85 15.16
N PHE A 61 -5.99 11.74 13.87
CA PHE A 61 -5.10 12.05 12.74
C PHE A 61 -5.37 13.41 12.07
N ASP A 62 -6.14 14.31 12.69
CA ASP A 62 -6.58 15.59 12.11
C ASP A 62 -5.44 16.52 11.64
N ARG A 63 -4.21 16.29 12.13
CA ARG A 63 -3.02 17.08 11.78
C ARG A 63 -2.10 16.40 10.76
N LEU A 64 -2.45 15.21 10.29
CA LEU A 64 -1.60 14.44 9.39
C LEU A 64 -2.04 14.56 7.94
N ASP A 65 -1.11 14.95 7.07
CA ASP A 65 -1.22 14.78 5.63
C ASP A 65 -0.76 13.37 5.27
N ILE A 66 -1.65 12.56 4.72
CA ILE A 66 -1.39 11.16 4.39
C ILE A 66 -1.53 10.95 2.88
N LEU A 67 -0.55 10.32 2.26
CA LEU A 67 -0.59 9.91 0.85
C LEU A 67 -0.68 8.38 0.77
N ASP A 68 -1.65 7.87 0.04
CA ASP A 68 -1.76 6.46 -0.34
C ASP A 68 -1.45 6.33 -1.83
N VAL A 69 -0.32 5.70 -2.16
CA VAL A 69 0.19 5.53 -3.53
C VAL A 69 -0.23 4.17 -4.06
N GLY A 70 -0.94 4.16 -5.18
CA GLY A 70 -1.63 2.97 -5.69
C GLY A 70 -2.84 2.63 -4.84
N CYS A 71 -3.65 3.65 -4.50
CA CYS A 71 -4.76 3.52 -3.55
C CYS A 71 -5.89 2.60 -4.01
N GLY A 72 -5.93 2.22 -5.30
CA GLY A 72 -7.00 1.42 -5.87
C GLY A 72 -8.37 2.02 -5.60
N GLY A 73 -9.32 1.23 -5.12
CA GLY A 73 -10.65 1.68 -4.73
C GLY A 73 -10.74 2.42 -3.39
N GLY A 74 -9.61 2.73 -2.73
CA GLY A 74 -9.58 3.53 -1.51
C GLY A 74 -9.74 2.75 -0.20
N LEU A 75 -9.51 1.44 -0.21
CA LEU A 75 -9.71 0.56 0.96
C LEU A 75 -8.88 0.95 2.21
N LEU A 76 -7.71 1.59 2.02
CA LEU A 76 -6.90 2.10 3.13
C LEU A 76 -7.12 3.59 3.37
N CYS A 77 -7.47 4.36 2.34
CA CYS A 77 -7.74 5.79 2.46
C CYS A 77 -8.93 6.07 3.40
N GLU A 78 -10.04 5.34 3.27
CA GLU A 78 -11.25 5.62 4.05
C GLU A 78 -11.07 5.43 5.57
N PRO A 79 -10.48 4.34 6.08
CA PRO A 79 -10.23 4.20 7.51
C PRO A 79 -9.38 5.32 8.10
N LEU A 80 -8.35 5.77 7.36
CA LEU A 80 -7.47 6.86 7.80
C LEU A 80 -8.20 8.22 7.78
N SER A 81 -9.06 8.44 6.80
CA SER A 81 -9.93 9.63 6.74
C SER A 81 -10.95 9.64 7.89
N ARG A 82 -11.51 8.48 8.29
CA ARG A 82 -12.41 8.36 9.46
C ARG A 82 -11.70 8.74 10.76
N LEU A 83 -10.40 8.51 10.85
CA LEU A 83 -9.56 8.95 11.97
C LEU A 83 -9.20 10.44 11.91
N GLY A 84 -9.69 11.18 10.90
CA GLY A 84 -9.49 12.61 10.73
C GLY A 84 -8.31 12.98 9.83
N GLY A 85 -7.53 12.02 9.31
CA GLY A 85 -6.40 12.29 8.44
C GLY A 85 -6.79 13.05 7.16
N ASN A 86 -5.95 14.02 6.75
CA ASN A 86 -6.07 14.70 5.46
C ASN A 86 -5.50 13.79 4.38
N VAL A 87 -6.34 12.88 3.89
CA VAL A 87 -5.91 11.79 3.00
C VAL A 87 -5.95 12.23 1.54
N THR A 88 -4.85 11.97 0.82
CA THR A 88 -4.77 12.01 -0.63
C THR A 88 -4.51 10.58 -1.12
N GLY A 89 -5.37 10.06 -1.98
CA GLY A 89 -5.17 8.79 -2.66
C GLY A 89 -4.80 9.01 -4.13
N ILE A 90 -3.74 8.37 -4.61
CA ILE A 90 -3.36 8.43 -6.03
C ILE A 90 -3.31 7.04 -6.62
N ASP A 91 -3.75 6.94 -7.86
CA ASP A 91 -3.66 5.71 -8.66
C ASP A 91 -3.47 6.06 -10.14
N ALA A 92 -2.69 5.25 -10.86
CA ALA A 92 -2.45 5.43 -12.28
C ALA A 92 -3.64 4.98 -13.14
N ALA A 93 -4.51 4.09 -12.61
CA ALA A 93 -5.74 3.63 -13.25
C ALA A 93 -6.89 4.59 -12.92
N ASN A 94 -7.41 5.28 -13.93
CA ASN A 94 -8.51 6.24 -13.73
C ASN A 94 -9.77 5.59 -13.19
N THR A 95 -10.10 4.38 -13.64
CA THR A 95 -11.30 3.64 -13.19
C THR A 95 -11.25 3.34 -11.70
N ASN A 96 -10.07 3.04 -11.13
CA ASN A 96 -9.90 2.87 -9.69
C ASN A 96 -10.27 4.15 -8.94
N ILE A 97 -9.80 5.30 -9.42
CA ILE A 97 -10.09 6.62 -8.84
C ILE A 97 -11.57 6.95 -8.88
N GLU A 98 -12.25 6.64 -9.99
CA GLU A 98 -13.70 6.87 -10.09
C GLU A 98 -14.48 5.99 -9.10
N VAL A 99 -14.13 4.72 -8.96
CA VAL A 99 -14.72 3.81 -7.96
C VAL A 99 -14.47 4.32 -6.54
N ALA A 100 -13.24 4.74 -6.22
CA ALA A 100 -12.89 5.32 -4.93
C ALA A 100 -13.72 6.57 -4.61
N LYS A 101 -13.88 7.48 -5.56
CA LYS A 101 -14.73 8.69 -5.42
C LYS A 101 -16.21 8.35 -5.18
N ILE A 102 -16.75 7.36 -5.90
CA ILE A 102 -18.13 6.93 -5.72
C ILE A 102 -18.35 6.39 -4.31
N HIS A 103 -17.43 5.51 -3.83
CA HIS A 103 -17.56 4.93 -2.51
C HIS A 103 -17.33 5.96 -1.40
N MET A 104 -16.38 6.86 -1.56
CA MET A 104 -16.15 7.99 -0.66
C MET A 104 -17.40 8.83 -0.45
N LYS A 105 -18.14 9.17 -1.55
CA LYS A 105 -19.40 9.90 -1.48
C LYS A 105 -20.47 9.12 -0.70
N LYS A 106 -20.62 7.82 -0.97
CA LYS A 106 -21.55 6.94 -0.24
C LYS A 106 -21.21 6.86 1.26
N SER A 107 -19.93 6.90 1.59
CA SER A 107 -19.42 6.86 2.97
C SER A 107 -19.43 8.23 3.66
N ASN A 108 -19.84 9.30 2.98
CA ASN A 108 -19.82 10.68 3.48
C ASN A 108 -18.44 11.11 4.02
N LEU A 109 -17.37 10.77 3.29
CA LEU A 109 -15.99 11.12 3.61
C LEU A 109 -15.47 12.21 2.68
N ASN A 110 -14.38 12.87 3.10
CA ASN A 110 -13.66 13.83 2.28
C ASN A 110 -12.22 13.37 2.08
N ILE A 111 -11.93 12.86 0.88
CA ILE A 111 -10.62 12.32 0.50
C ILE A 111 -10.27 12.89 -0.87
N ASN A 112 -9.03 13.33 -1.05
CA ASN A 112 -8.56 13.86 -2.32
C ASN A 112 -8.05 12.74 -3.22
N TYR A 113 -8.91 12.20 -4.10
CA TYR A 113 -8.53 11.15 -5.05
C TYR A 113 -8.10 11.74 -6.40
N LEU A 114 -6.88 11.38 -6.86
CA LEU A 114 -6.27 11.92 -8.07
C LEU A 114 -5.76 10.78 -8.97
N ASN A 115 -6.08 10.84 -10.25
CA ASN A 115 -5.45 9.97 -11.24
C ASN A 115 -4.05 10.52 -11.57
N LYS A 116 -3.10 10.17 -10.74
CA LYS A 116 -1.70 10.62 -10.79
C LYS A 116 -0.75 9.54 -10.34
N LYS A 117 0.50 9.68 -10.74
CA LYS A 117 1.66 8.95 -10.24
C LYS A 117 2.41 9.82 -9.21
N PRO A 118 3.27 9.25 -8.36
CA PRO A 118 4.01 10.05 -7.36
C PRO A 118 4.86 11.16 -7.99
N GLU A 119 5.47 10.92 -9.17
CA GLU A 119 6.25 11.92 -9.89
C GLU A 119 5.45 13.10 -10.45
N ASP A 120 4.12 12.97 -10.53
CA ASP A 120 3.23 14.03 -11.03
C ASP A 120 2.78 15.00 -9.91
N ILE A 121 3.17 14.75 -8.66
CA ILE A 121 2.87 15.62 -7.52
C ILE A 121 4.06 16.57 -7.29
N LEU A 122 3.85 17.86 -7.46
CA LEU A 122 4.95 18.82 -7.44
C LEU A 122 5.06 19.60 -6.11
N ASP A 123 3.95 20.06 -5.54
CA ASP A 123 3.96 21.13 -4.53
C ASP A 123 3.39 20.70 -3.15
N LYS A 124 3.21 19.41 -2.92
CA LYS A 124 2.69 18.90 -1.65
C LYS A 124 3.63 17.85 -1.05
N LYS A 125 3.84 17.95 0.26
CA LYS A 125 4.54 16.95 1.05
C LYS A 125 3.64 16.38 2.13
N PHE A 126 3.94 15.14 2.55
CA PHE A 126 3.10 14.36 3.43
C PHE A 126 3.85 13.92 4.68
N ASP A 127 3.13 13.82 5.79
CA ASP A 127 3.65 13.27 7.03
C ASP A 127 3.79 11.76 6.96
N VAL A 128 2.86 11.12 6.23
CA VAL A 128 2.83 9.67 6.05
C VAL A 128 2.62 9.34 4.58
N ILE A 129 3.44 8.41 4.05
CA ILE A 129 3.26 7.85 2.71
C ILE A 129 3.09 6.34 2.83
N LEU A 130 2.05 5.82 2.17
CA LEU A 130 1.75 4.40 2.08
C LEU A 130 2.02 3.91 0.66
N CYS A 131 2.80 2.83 0.53
CA CYS A 131 3.09 2.12 -0.72
C CYS A 131 2.75 0.64 -0.49
N MET A 132 1.45 0.33 -0.43
CA MET A 132 0.96 -0.98 0.00
C MET A 132 0.56 -1.83 -1.20
N GLU A 133 1.28 -2.94 -1.45
CA GLU A 133 1.09 -3.86 -2.58
C GLU A 133 1.15 -3.12 -3.95
N ILE A 134 2.10 -2.20 -4.10
CA ILE A 134 2.27 -1.42 -5.33
C ILE A 134 3.67 -1.59 -5.95
N ILE A 135 4.71 -1.77 -5.12
CA ILE A 135 6.09 -1.71 -5.56
C ILE A 135 6.46 -2.80 -6.58
N GLU A 136 5.80 -3.96 -6.54
CA GLU A 136 5.95 -5.05 -7.49
C GLU A 136 5.28 -4.80 -8.85
N HIS A 137 4.43 -3.78 -8.93
CA HIS A 137 3.66 -3.44 -10.14
C HIS A 137 4.26 -2.28 -10.93
N VAL A 138 5.26 -1.58 -10.37
CA VAL A 138 5.87 -0.43 -11.02
C VAL A 138 6.92 -0.83 -12.08
N GLU A 139 7.16 0.05 -13.03
CA GLU A 139 8.13 -0.17 -14.11
C GLU A 139 9.56 0.09 -13.63
N ASP A 140 9.82 1.26 -13.02
CA ASP A 140 11.12 1.63 -12.44
C ASP A 140 10.99 1.82 -10.94
N VAL A 141 11.38 0.78 -10.19
CA VAL A 141 11.32 0.78 -8.72
C VAL A 141 12.21 1.87 -8.10
N ASN A 142 13.39 2.16 -8.69
CA ASN A 142 14.28 3.17 -8.12
C ASN A 142 13.68 4.56 -8.27
N PHE A 143 13.13 4.87 -9.44
CA PHE A 143 12.47 6.14 -9.70
C PHE A 143 11.19 6.30 -8.88
N PHE A 144 10.43 5.20 -8.68
CA PHE A 144 9.25 5.19 -7.82
C PHE A 144 9.60 5.52 -6.36
N VAL A 145 10.58 4.83 -5.79
CA VAL A 145 11.04 5.06 -4.40
C VAL A 145 11.55 6.49 -4.25
N GLU A 146 12.37 6.98 -5.17
CA GLU A 146 12.85 8.36 -5.16
C GLU A 146 11.70 9.37 -5.20
N SER A 147 10.73 9.17 -6.09
CA SER A 147 9.57 10.05 -6.25
C SER A 147 8.71 10.10 -4.97
N CYS A 148 8.45 8.95 -4.36
CA CYS A 148 7.74 8.90 -3.08
C CYS A 148 8.51 9.62 -1.96
N ILE A 149 9.82 9.38 -1.84
CA ILE A 149 10.66 10.00 -0.78
C ILE A 149 10.73 11.52 -0.92
N LYS A 150 10.72 12.05 -2.16
CA LYS A 150 10.67 13.50 -2.40
C LYS A 150 9.41 14.16 -1.86
N LEU A 151 8.30 13.41 -1.79
CA LEU A 151 7.03 13.87 -1.26
C LEU A 151 6.93 13.75 0.28
N LEU A 152 7.91 13.12 0.93
CA LEU A 152 7.91 12.90 2.37
C LEU A 152 8.47 14.13 3.08
N LYS A 153 7.74 14.64 4.11
CA LYS A 153 8.23 15.67 5.02
C LYS A 153 9.41 15.15 5.87
N ASN A 154 10.24 16.04 6.40
CA ASN A 154 11.21 15.69 7.44
C ASN A 154 10.45 15.13 8.65
N ASN A 155 11.02 14.17 9.35
CA ASN A 155 10.37 13.40 10.42
C ASN A 155 9.12 12.59 9.96
N GLY A 156 8.85 12.52 8.65
CA GLY A 156 7.73 11.73 8.11
C GLY A 156 8.03 10.23 8.05
N LEU A 157 6.97 9.44 7.88
CA LEU A 157 7.03 7.99 7.74
C LEU A 157 6.64 7.53 6.34
N ILE A 158 7.38 6.57 5.80
CA ILE A 158 6.99 5.86 4.58
C ILE A 158 6.91 4.36 4.85
N PHE A 159 5.80 3.76 4.43
CA PHE A 159 5.50 2.34 4.60
C PHE A 159 5.51 1.63 3.26
N PHE A 160 6.06 0.42 3.24
CA PHE A 160 5.98 -0.50 2.11
C PHE A 160 5.39 -1.82 2.58
N ALA A 161 4.53 -2.42 1.75
CA ALA A 161 4.08 -3.80 1.89
C ALA A 161 4.19 -4.48 0.54
N THR A 162 4.68 -5.70 0.52
CA THR A 162 4.79 -6.52 -0.70
C THR A 162 5.09 -7.98 -0.34
N LEU A 163 5.24 -8.80 -1.37
CA LEU A 163 5.63 -10.19 -1.27
C LEU A 163 7.15 -10.35 -1.29
N ASN A 164 7.67 -11.14 -0.34
CA ASN A 164 9.10 -11.45 -0.27
C ASN A 164 9.51 -12.39 -1.40
N LYS A 165 10.74 -12.24 -1.91
CA LYS A 165 11.30 -13.08 -2.97
C LYS A 165 11.90 -14.37 -2.41
N THR A 166 11.05 -15.29 -1.95
CA THR A 166 11.42 -16.59 -1.39
C THR A 166 10.72 -17.73 -2.13
N PHE A 167 11.24 -18.94 -1.98
CA PHE A 167 10.56 -20.14 -2.49
C PHE A 167 9.20 -20.36 -1.81
N LYS A 168 9.09 -20.04 -0.50
CA LYS A 168 7.84 -20.13 0.24
C LYS A 168 6.77 -19.18 -0.31
N SER A 169 7.15 -17.94 -0.67
CA SER A 169 6.23 -16.99 -1.28
C SER A 169 5.80 -17.44 -2.68
N PHE A 170 6.71 -18.01 -3.48
CA PHE A 170 6.35 -18.60 -4.76
C PHE A 170 5.30 -19.70 -4.59
N ALA A 171 5.54 -20.63 -3.69
CA ALA A 171 4.63 -21.76 -3.45
C ALA A 171 3.26 -21.31 -2.90
N LEU A 172 3.22 -20.36 -1.98
CA LEU A 172 1.98 -19.96 -1.32
C LEU A 172 1.21 -18.86 -2.08
N ALA A 173 1.90 -17.82 -2.57
CA ALA A 173 1.24 -16.70 -3.20
C ALA A 173 0.90 -16.97 -4.68
N ILE A 174 1.71 -17.73 -5.39
CA ILE A 174 1.44 -18.07 -6.80
C ILE A 174 0.75 -19.42 -6.87
N VAL A 175 1.42 -20.52 -6.52
CA VAL A 175 0.85 -21.87 -6.68
C VAL A 175 -0.39 -22.02 -5.80
N GLY A 176 -0.30 -21.66 -4.53
CA GLY A 176 -1.40 -21.79 -3.57
C GLY A 176 -2.58 -20.87 -3.87
N ALA A 177 -2.34 -19.56 -3.93
CA ALA A 177 -3.43 -18.61 -4.03
C ALA A 177 -4.03 -18.49 -5.44
N GLU A 178 -3.23 -18.62 -6.50
CA GLU A 178 -3.71 -18.46 -7.87
C GLU A 178 -4.18 -19.79 -8.51
N TYR A 179 -3.45 -20.87 -8.32
CA TYR A 179 -3.75 -22.15 -9.00
C TYR A 179 -4.59 -23.12 -8.16
N VAL A 180 -4.29 -23.26 -6.86
CA VAL A 180 -4.97 -24.24 -6.00
C VAL A 180 -6.24 -23.66 -5.40
N LEU A 181 -6.14 -22.56 -4.65
CA LEU A 181 -7.28 -21.95 -3.94
C LEU A 181 -8.10 -21.01 -4.82
N ARG A 182 -7.52 -20.55 -5.94
CA ARG A 182 -8.14 -19.60 -6.86
C ARG A 182 -8.68 -18.34 -6.17
N TRP A 183 -7.99 -17.92 -5.11
CA TRP A 183 -8.31 -16.69 -4.39
C TRP A 183 -8.02 -15.45 -5.22
N LEU A 184 -7.07 -15.57 -6.14
CA LEU A 184 -6.65 -14.53 -7.07
C LEU A 184 -6.63 -15.09 -8.50
N PRO A 185 -6.87 -14.24 -9.51
CA PRO A 185 -6.73 -14.64 -10.92
C PRO A 185 -5.30 -15.14 -11.23
N ILE A 186 -5.20 -16.15 -12.08
CA ILE A 186 -3.89 -16.65 -12.55
C ILE A 186 -3.13 -15.52 -13.23
N GLY A 187 -1.83 -15.36 -12.91
CA GLY A 187 -0.99 -14.30 -13.43
C GLY A 187 -1.16 -12.97 -12.68
N THR A 188 -1.79 -12.96 -11.50
CA THR A 188 -1.83 -11.77 -10.64
C THR A 188 -0.43 -11.37 -10.22
N HIS A 189 0.44 -12.33 -9.89
CA HIS A 189 1.78 -12.07 -9.41
C HIS A 189 2.85 -12.58 -10.39
N ASN A 190 3.93 -11.81 -10.48
CA ASN A 190 5.17 -12.21 -11.15
C ASN A 190 6.28 -12.31 -10.10
N TRP A 191 6.71 -13.54 -9.79
CA TRP A 191 7.74 -13.78 -8.78
C TRP A 191 9.06 -13.03 -9.03
N LYS A 192 9.40 -12.77 -10.31
CA LYS A 192 10.59 -11.99 -10.66
C LYS A 192 10.54 -10.55 -10.15
N LYS A 193 9.33 -10.00 -9.94
CA LYS A 193 9.08 -8.65 -9.43
C LYS A 193 8.97 -8.60 -7.89
N PHE A 194 8.95 -9.75 -7.22
CA PHE A 194 8.95 -9.79 -5.75
C PHE A 194 10.25 -9.24 -5.20
N MET A 195 10.18 -8.57 -4.07
CA MET A 195 11.31 -7.91 -3.45
C MET A 195 11.54 -8.41 -2.04
N SER A 196 12.80 -8.67 -1.68
CA SER A 196 13.17 -8.94 -0.30
C SER A 196 13.20 -7.65 0.53
N PRO A 197 13.02 -7.74 1.87
CA PRO A 197 13.16 -6.58 2.74
C PRO A 197 14.51 -5.86 2.56
N ASN A 198 15.61 -6.60 2.40
CA ASN A 198 16.94 -6.03 2.19
C ASN A 198 17.04 -5.23 0.88
N GLU A 199 16.36 -5.66 -0.19
CA GLU A 199 16.33 -4.90 -1.45
C GLU A 199 15.63 -3.55 -1.26
N ILE A 200 14.51 -3.50 -0.51
CA ILE A 200 13.83 -2.22 -0.20
C ILE A 200 14.71 -1.37 0.71
N ILE A 201 15.28 -1.94 1.78
CA ILE A 201 16.16 -1.23 2.70
C ILE A 201 17.34 -0.59 1.94
N ASN A 202 18.00 -1.34 1.07
CA ASN A 202 19.13 -0.85 0.27
C ASN A 202 18.73 0.27 -0.70
N LYS A 203 17.51 0.24 -1.24
CA LYS A 203 17.02 1.30 -2.13
C LYS A 203 16.70 2.59 -1.36
N VAL A 204 16.08 2.45 -0.18
CA VAL A 204 15.64 3.58 0.64
C VAL A 204 16.79 4.24 1.40
N SER A 205 17.77 3.46 1.87
CA SER A 205 18.92 3.96 2.65
C SER A 205 19.76 5.01 1.92
N LYS A 206 19.73 5.01 0.59
CA LYS A 206 20.41 6.01 -0.25
C LYS A 206 19.89 7.44 -0.06
N TYR A 207 18.73 7.60 0.55
CA TYR A 207 18.02 8.87 0.72
C TYR A 207 17.95 9.35 2.17
N TYR A 208 18.88 8.90 3.02
CA TYR A 208 18.96 9.30 4.44
C TYR A 208 17.71 8.97 5.27
N LEU A 209 17.00 7.88 4.93
CA LEU A 209 15.93 7.36 5.75
C LEU A 209 16.45 6.23 6.65
N THR A 210 15.98 6.25 7.90
CA THR A 210 16.27 5.20 8.87
C THR A 210 15.22 4.09 8.76
N HIS A 211 15.64 2.84 8.51
CA HIS A 211 14.78 1.68 8.65
C HIS A 211 14.38 1.51 10.12
N VAL A 212 13.09 1.41 10.38
CA VAL A 212 12.58 1.30 11.76
C VAL A 212 12.18 -0.12 12.10
N GLU A 213 11.41 -0.77 11.23
CA GLU A 213 10.92 -2.13 11.50
C GLU A 213 10.54 -2.85 10.21
N THR A 214 10.67 -4.18 10.22
CA THR A 214 10.05 -5.10 9.26
C THR A 214 9.25 -6.16 10.03
N ARG A 215 7.98 -6.35 9.64
CA ARG A 215 7.07 -7.36 10.21
C ARG A 215 6.43 -8.18 9.13
N GLY A 216 6.38 -9.47 9.34
CA GLY A 216 5.63 -10.39 8.51
C GLY A 216 4.14 -10.36 8.78
N VAL A 217 3.36 -10.82 7.81
CA VAL A 217 1.92 -11.08 7.98
C VAL A 217 1.61 -12.49 7.49
N ILE A 218 1.03 -13.30 8.34
CA ILE A 218 0.68 -14.68 8.04
C ILE A 218 -0.81 -14.94 8.18
N PHE A 219 -1.32 -15.81 7.33
CA PHE A 219 -2.70 -16.28 7.41
C PHE A 219 -2.80 -17.47 8.38
N ASN A 220 -3.75 -17.41 9.32
CA ASN A 220 -4.09 -18.52 10.18
C ASN A 220 -5.35 -19.22 9.64
N PRO A 221 -5.24 -20.42 9.03
CA PRO A 221 -6.36 -21.11 8.42
C PRO A 221 -7.41 -21.55 9.43
N PHE A 222 -7.02 -21.89 10.67
CA PHE A 222 -7.96 -22.33 11.71
C PHE A 222 -8.88 -21.19 12.19
N LYS A 223 -8.35 -19.96 12.25
CA LYS A 223 -9.11 -18.77 12.65
C LYS A 223 -9.64 -17.98 11.45
N ASN A 224 -9.29 -18.37 10.22
CA ASN A 224 -9.60 -17.66 8.98
C ASN A 224 -9.25 -16.15 9.07
N LYS A 225 -8.09 -15.83 9.66
CA LYS A 225 -7.64 -14.44 9.92
C LYS A 225 -6.16 -14.26 9.65
N TRP A 226 -5.81 -13.09 9.18
CA TRP A 226 -4.42 -12.63 9.09
C TRP A 226 -3.95 -12.13 10.46
N LYS A 227 -2.65 -12.24 10.74
CA LYS A 227 -2.01 -11.72 11.95
C LYS A 227 -0.58 -11.28 11.66
N LEU A 228 -0.08 -10.34 12.46
CA LEU A 228 1.34 -9.97 12.47
C LEU A 228 2.19 -11.14 12.95
N SER A 229 3.40 -11.24 12.42
CA SER A 229 4.35 -12.30 12.70
C SER A 229 5.79 -11.81 12.51
N ASP A 230 6.75 -12.53 13.09
CA ASP A 230 8.16 -12.37 12.78
C ASP A 230 8.56 -13.14 11.50
N ASP A 231 7.70 -14.04 11.01
CA ASP A 231 7.92 -14.75 9.74
C ASP A 231 7.63 -13.80 8.55
N ILE A 232 8.70 -13.29 7.97
CA ILE A 232 8.70 -12.39 6.81
C ILE A 232 8.81 -13.12 5.46
N ASN A 233 8.70 -14.45 5.45
CA ASN A 233 9.02 -15.24 4.24
C ASN A 233 7.98 -15.12 3.12
N VAL A 234 6.77 -14.60 3.36
CA VAL A 234 5.74 -14.44 2.33
C VAL A 234 5.33 -12.98 2.22
N ASN A 235 4.38 -12.53 3.06
CA ASN A 235 3.98 -11.13 3.10
C ASN A 235 4.75 -10.41 4.21
N TYR A 236 5.21 -9.21 3.93
CA TYR A 236 5.81 -8.37 4.93
C TYR A 236 5.43 -6.90 4.74
N MET A 237 5.54 -6.15 5.82
CA MET A 237 5.46 -4.69 5.85
C MET A 237 6.75 -4.17 6.47
N CYS A 238 7.31 -3.11 5.92
CA CYS A 238 8.41 -2.39 6.52
C CYS A 238 8.16 -0.89 6.46
N TYR A 239 8.77 -0.14 7.39
CA TYR A 239 8.66 1.29 7.34
C TYR A 239 9.96 2.00 7.73
N PHE A 240 10.05 3.22 7.25
CA PHE A 240 11.22 4.07 7.38
C PHE A 240 10.79 5.44 7.87
N LYS A 241 11.69 6.07 8.61
CA LYS A 241 11.59 7.45 9.05
C LYS A 241 12.58 8.31 8.27
N LYS A 242 12.13 9.47 7.79
CA LYS A 242 13.00 10.48 7.21
C LYS A 242 13.62 11.31 8.35
N ASN A 243 14.95 11.43 8.31
CA ASN A 243 15.69 12.22 9.30
C ASN A 243 15.56 13.72 9.03
#